data_2c09c803dd0bd3f2aba83675720131f9
#
_entry.id   2c09c803dd0bd3f2aba83675720131f9
#
_cell.length_a   1.000
_cell.length_b   1.000
_cell.length_c   1.000
_cell.angle_alpha   90.00
_cell.angle_beta   90.00
_cell.angle_gamma   90.00
#
_symmetry.space_group_name_H-M   'P 1'
#
loop_
_entity.id
_entity.type
_entity.pdbx_description
1 polymer ?
#
loop_
_entity_poly.entity_id
_entity_poly.type
_entity_poly.pdbx_seq_one_letter_code
_entity_poly.pdbx_strand_id
1 'polypeptide(L)'
;VDEPVERRRLLVLADDLIWSTRLVGHVRAAGLEPVPARSAATFATGLATADGAIVDLTSRAYDGLAAIAAARDAGVPVLAVGQHDDHVLRRDALAVGADRVLAYRKLFDDGPATITRWLAAASAARADQPEPTETSPR
;
A
#
# COMPACT_ATOMS: atom_id res chain seq x y z
N VAL A 1 6.59 -32.75 -5.29
CA VAL A 1 5.68 -31.79 -5.91
C VAL A 1 5.78 -30.47 -5.16
N ASP A 2 6.40 -29.52 -5.79
CA ASP A 2 6.53 -28.18 -5.21
C ASP A 2 5.17 -27.50 -5.27
N GLU A 3 4.57 -27.29 -4.12
CA GLU A 3 3.41 -26.43 -4.03
C GLU A 3 3.83 -25.01 -4.45
N PRO A 4 3.05 -24.35 -5.33
CA PRO A 4 3.37 -22.99 -5.68
C PRO A 4 3.36 -22.13 -4.42
N VAL A 5 4.48 -21.46 -4.15
CA VAL A 5 4.58 -20.51 -3.06
C VAL A 5 3.61 -19.37 -3.38
N GLU A 6 2.56 -19.22 -2.58
CA GLU A 6 1.67 -18.08 -2.70
C GLU A 6 2.45 -16.81 -2.38
N ARG A 7 2.59 -15.97 -3.39
CA ARG A 7 3.23 -14.67 -3.21
C ARG A 7 2.23 -13.71 -2.54
N ARG A 8 2.74 -12.90 -1.65
CA ARG A 8 1.95 -11.81 -1.10
C ARG A 8 1.55 -10.84 -2.21
N ARG A 9 0.32 -10.37 -2.15
CA ARG A 9 -0.27 -9.46 -3.14
C ARG A 9 -0.20 -8.04 -2.66
N LEU A 10 0.40 -7.18 -3.48
CA LEU A 10 0.39 -5.74 -3.26
C LEU A 10 -0.50 -5.06 -4.29
N LEU A 11 -1.54 -4.42 -3.80
CA LEU A 11 -2.42 -3.61 -4.62
C LEU A 11 -1.72 -2.29 -4.92
N VAL A 12 -1.60 -1.92 -6.19
CA VAL A 12 -0.90 -0.71 -6.62
C VAL A 12 -1.90 0.24 -7.26
N LEU A 13 -2.26 1.31 -6.55
CA LEU A 13 -3.15 2.34 -7.06
C LEU A 13 -2.34 3.46 -7.68
N ALA A 14 -2.36 3.55 -8.99
CA ALA A 14 -1.68 4.57 -9.76
C ALA A 14 -2.37 4.74 -11.11
N ASP A 15 -2.64 5.97 -11.49
CA ASP A 15 -3.30 6.30 -12.75
C ASP A 15 -2.32 6.55 -13.89
N ASP A 16 -1.17 7.18 -13.60
CA ASP A 16 -0.12 7.44 -14.57
C ASP A 16 0.55 6.13 -15.00
N LEU A 17 0.56 5.88 -16.32
CA LEU A 17 1.07 4.62 -16.85
C LEU A 17 2.57 4.42 -16.57
N ILE A 18 3.35 5.49 -16.60
CA ILE A 18 4.79 5.41 -16.34
C ILE A 18 5.04 5.05 -14.87
N TRP A 19 4.38 5.75 -13.96
CA TRP A 19 4.53 5.48 -12.53
C TRP A 19 3.96 4.12 -12.13
N SER A 20 2.81 3.76 -12.69
CA SER A 20 2.21 2.44 -12.45
C SER A 20 3.16 1.32 -12.86
N THR A 21 3.75 1.44 -14.05
CA THR A 21 4.71 0.46 -14.56
C THR A 21 5.94 0.35 -13.64
N ARG A 22 6.46 1.47 -13.18
CA ARG A 22 7.62 1.49 -12.28
C ARG A 22 7.31 0.88 -10.92
N LEU A 23 6.18 1.24 -10.32
CA LEU A 23 5.75 0.69 -9.03
C LEU A 23 5.54 -0.82 -9.13
N VAL A 24 4.87 -1.27 -10.18
CA VAL A 24 4.67 -2.70 -10.46
C VAL A 24 6.01 -3.41 -10.59
N GLY A 25 6.96 -2.82 -11.29
CA GLY A 25 8.31 -3.37 -11.45
C GLY A 25 9.04 -3.53 -10.12
N HIS A 26 8.95 -2.53 -9.24
CA HIS A 26 9.55 -2.60 -7.90
C HIS A 26 8.92 -3.70 -7.04
N VAL A 27 7.60 -3.86 -7.13
CA VAL A 27 6.88 -4.91 -6.39
C VAL A 27 7.35 -6.29 -6.86
N ARG A 28 7.44 -6.51 -8.17
CA ARG A 28 7.94 -7.77 -8.72
C ARG A 28 9.39 -8.05 -8.31
N ALA A 29 10.22 -7.04 -8.35
CA ALA A 29 11.63 -7.16 -7.95
C ALA A 29 11.78 -7.50 -6.47
N ALA A 30 10.80 -7.13 -5.64
CA ALA A 30 10.75 -7.50 -4.23
C ALA A 30 10.21 -8.93 -4.00
N GLY A 31 9.88 -9.67 -5.05
CA GLY A 31 9.34 -11.03 -4.95
C GLY A 31 7.85 -11.09 -4.62
N LEU A 32 7.13 -10.02 -4.80
CA LEU A 32 5.71 -9.89 -4.48
C LEU A 32 4.88 -9.87 -5.78
N GLU A 33 3.58 -10.14 -5.66
CA GLU A 33 2.66 -10.09 -6.79
C GLU A 33 1.97 -8.72 -6.83
N PRO A 34 2.23 -7.89 -7.88
CA PRO A 34 1.54 -6.63 -8.01
C PRO A 34 0.14 -6.83 -8.60
N VAL A 35 -0.83 -6.11 -8.04
CA VAL A 35 -2.20 -6.06 -8.55
C VAL A 35 -2.51 -4.60 -8.88
N PRO A 36 -2.40 -4.19 -10.15
CA PRO A 36 -2.62 -2.81 -10.52
C PRO A 36 -4.08 -2.41 -10.41
N ALA A 37 -4.32 -1.19 -9.94
CA ALA A 37 -5.62 -0.55 -9.94
C ALA A 37 -5.45 0.90 -10.41
N ARG A 38 -6.36 1.39 -11.23
CA ARG A 38 -6.32 2.74 -11.78
C ARG A 38 -7.48 3.61 -11.32
N SER A 39 -8.40 3.03 -10.56
CA SER A 39 -9.59 3.72 -10.07
C SER A 39 -9.87 3.35 -8.61
N ALA A 40 -10.63 4.20 -7.94
CA ALA A 40 -11.06 3.96 -6.58
C ALA A 40 -11.88 2.67 -6.47
N ALA A 41 -12.74 2.39 -7.44
CA ALA A 41 -13.59 1.21 -7.43
C ALA A 41 -12.79 -0.10 -7.54
N THR A 42 -11.84 -0.15 -8.47
CA THR A 42 -10.96 -1.32 -8.63
C THR A 42 -10.09 -1.52 -7.40
N PHE A 43 -9.59 -0.44 -6.82
CA PHE A 43 -8.81 -0.48 -5.58
C PHE A 43 -9.64 -1.07 -4.44
N ALA A 44 -10.85 -0.57 -4.23
CA ALA A 44 -11.74 -1.05 -3.17
C ALA A 44 -12.03 -2.55 -3.30
N THR A 45 -12.29 -3.01 -4.51
CA THR A 45 -12.52 -4.44 -4.79
C THR A 45 -11.28 -5.27 -4.45
N GLY A 46 -10.10 -4.78 -4.79
CA GLY A 46 -8.83 -5.50 -4.56
C GLY A 46 -8.43 -5.61 -3.10
N LEU A 47 -8.94 -4.76 -2.22
CA LEU A 47 -8.59 -4.76 -0.80
C LEU A 47 -8.92 -6.09 -0.10
N ALA A 48 -9.95 -6.80 -0.55
CA ALA A 48 -10.38 -8.05 0.08
C ALA A 48 -9.30 -9.13 0.07
N THR A 49 -8.40 -9.11 -0.91
CA THR A 49 -7.36 -10.14 -1.09
C THR A 49 -5.94 -9.57 -1.03
N ALA A 50 -5.77 -8.29 -0.71
CA ALA A 50 -4.48 -7.65 -0.69
C ALA A 50 -3.79 -7.82 0.68
N ASP A 51 -2.50 -8.08 0.65
CA ASP A 51 -1.64 -8.11 1.85
C ASP A 51 -1.07 -6.75 2.18
N GLY A 52 -1.06 -5.85 1.23
CA GLY A 52 -0.64 -4.48 1.37
C GLY A 52 -1.06 -3.66 0.16
N ALA A 53 -0.93 -2.35 0.26
CA ALA A 53 -1.27 -1.44 -0.84
C ALA A 53 -0.25 -0.32 -0.96
N ILE A 54 0.05 0.04 -2.20
CA ILE A 54 0.83 1.23 -2.53
C ILE A 54 -0.11 2.21 -3.21
N VAL A 55 -0.17 3.44 -2.72
CA VAL A 55 -1.05 4.48 -3.24
C VAL A 55 -0.23 5.66 -3.75
N ASP A 56 -0.38 5.94 -5.04
CA ASP A 56 0.17 7.15 -5.64
C ASP A 56 -0.73 8.33 -5.32
N LEU A 57 -0.21 9.29 -4.56
CA LEU A 57 -0.94 10.48 -4.11
C LEU A 57 -0.99 11.59 -5.15
N THR A 58 -0.27 11.48 -6.25
CA THR A 58 -0.17 12.56 -7.25
C THR A 58 -1.27 12.52 -8.31
N SER A 59 -2.04 11.45 -8.38
CA SER A 59 -3.11 11.31 -9.35
C SER A 59 -4.30 12.21 -9.01
N ARG A 60 -4.93 12.75 -10.05
CA ARG A 60 -6.21 13.47 -9.94
C ARG A 60 -7.40 12.60 -10.33
N ALA A 61 -7.17 11.38 -10.77
CA ALA A 61 -8.22 10.45 -11.21
C ALA A 61 -8.99 9.83 -10.05
N TYR A 62 -8.43 9.87 -8.83
CA TYR A 62 -9.05 9.33 -7.63
C TYR A 62 -8.61 10.16 -6.41
N ASP A 63 -9.32 10.00 -5.32
CA ASP A 63 -8.96 10.60 -4.04
C ASP A 63 -8.02 9.65 -3.29
N GLY A 64 -6.71 9.97 -3.28
CA GLY A 64 -5.70 9.13 -2.63
C GLY A 64 -5.89 9.01 -1.12
N LEU A 65 -6.32 10.08 -0.46
CA LEU A 65 -6.57 10.04 0.99
C LEU A 65 -7.75 9.13 1.33
N ALA A 66 -8.81 9.18 0.52
CA ALA A 66 -9.96 8.29 0.69
C ALA A 66 -9.57 6.82 0.45
N ALA A 67 -8.71 6.55 -0.52
CA ALA A 67 -8.19 5.21 -0.77
C ALA A 67 -7.39 4.68 0.43
N ILE A 68 -6.54 5.51 1.04
CA ILE A 68 -5.79 5.14 2.24
C ILE A 68 -6.73 4.81 3.39
N ALA A 69 -7.75 5.64 3.61
CA ALA A 69 -8.73 5.40 4.65
C ALA A 69 -9.48 4.07 4.44
N ALA A 70 -9.85 3.76 3.20
CA ALA A 70 -10.52 2.51 2.86
C ALA A 70 -9.61 1.30 3.12
N ALA A 71 -8.32 1.39 2.79
CA ALA A 71 -7.35 0.34 3.08
C ALA A 71 -7.18 0.11 4.58
N ARG A 72 -7.08 1.20 5.33
CA ARG A 72 -7.01 1.15 6.80
C ARG A 72 -8.23 0.44 7.39
N ASP A 73 -9.42 0.79 6.93
CA ASP A 73 -10.66 0.18 7.41
C ASP A 73 -10.73 -1.32 7.07
N ALA A 74 -10.12 -1.72 5.96
CA ALA A 74 -9.99 -3.13 5.56
C ALA A 74 -8.84 -3.86 6.27
N GLY A 75 -8.06 -3.18 7.09
CA GLY A 75 -6.91 -3.78 7.76
C GLY A 75 -5.70 -4.00 6.86
N VAL A 76 -5.61 -3.29 5.74
CA VAL A 76 -4.52 -3.43 4.77
C VAL A 76 -3.49 -2.32 4.97
N PRO A 77 -2.20 -2.65 5.20
CA PRO A 77 -1.15 -1.63 5.37
C PRO A 77 -0.92 -0.85 4.08
N VAL A 78 -0.60 0.42 4.21
CA VAL A 78 -0.43 1.33 3.08
C VAL A 78 0.94 1.99 3.09
N LEU A 79 1.62 1.91 1.95
CA LEU A 79 2.75 2.73 1.59
C LEU A 79 2.26 3.76 0.58
N ALA A 80 2.27 5.04 0.94
CA ALA A 80 1.89 6.12 0.04
C ALA A 80 3.13 6.73 -0.61
N VAL A 81 2.98 7.15 -1.86
CA VAL A 81 4.07 7.74 -2.64
C VAL A 81 3.61 9.10 -3.17
N GLY A 82 4.43 10.11 -3.01
CA GLY A 82 4.09 11.45 -3.45
C GLY A 82 5.32 12.29 -3.74
N GLN A 83 5.10 13.58 -3.97
CA GLN A 83 6.20 14.52 -4.18
C GLN A 83 6.85 14.90 -2.85
N HIS A 84 8.16 15.05 -2.85
CA HIS A 84 8.93 15.27 -1.63
C HIS A 84 8.64 16.61 -0.95
N ASP A 85 8.14 17.60 -1.69
CA ASP A 85 7.88 18.95 -1.20
C ASP A 85 6.42 19.17 -0.77
N ASP A 86 5.55 18.20 -0.94
CA ASP A 86 4.14 18.32 -0.52
C ASP A 86 3.98 17.82 0.92
N HIS A 87 4.39 18.66 1.86
CA HIS A 87 4.34 18.34 3.30
C HIS A 87 2.92 18.23 3.84
N VAL A 88 1.99 18.99 3.30
CA VAL A 88 0.58 18.96 3.73
C VAL A 88 -0.06 17.63 3.35
N LEU A 89 0.12 17.21 2.12
CA LEU A 89 -0.40 15.93 1.64
C LEU A 89 0.21 14.76 2.41
N ARG A 90 1.51 14.82 2.65
CA ARG A 90 2.21 13.81 3.46
C ARG A 90 1.61 13.70 4.87
N ARG A 91 1.42 14.82 5.54
CA ARG A 91 0.82 14.85 6.87
C ARG A 91 -0.60 14.28 6.85
N ASP A 92 -1.40 14.67 5.87
CA ASP A 92 -2.78 14.21 5.74
C ASP A 92 -2.86 12.71 5.45
N ALA A 93 -1.95 12.19 4.61
CA ALA A 93 -1.88 10.76 4.33
C ALA A 93 -1.55 9.95 5.57
N LEU A 94 -0.60 10.40 6.37
CA LEU A 94 -0.27 9.74 7.65
C LEU A 94 -1.47 9.80 8.61
N ALA A 95 -2.15 10.93 8.67
CA ALA A 95 -3.30 11.12 9.56
C ALA A 95 -4.46 10.19 9.23
N VAL A 96 -4.70 9.89 7.95
CA VAL A 96 -5.78 8.99 7.54
C VAL A 96 -5.40 7.51 7.56
N GLY A 97 -4.13 7.19 7.83
CA GLY A 97 -3.75 5.83 8.12
C GLY A 97 -2.64 5.21 7.27
N ALA A 98 -1.94 6.00 6.44
CA ALA A 98 -0.76 5.47 5.75
C ALA A 98 0.32 5.09 6.79
N ASP A 99 0.93 3.93 6.62
CA ASP A 99 2.03 3.50 7.49
C ASP A 99 3.30 4.30 7.20
N ARG A 100 3.53 4.59 5.93
CA ARG A 100 4.64 5.43 5.49
C ARG A 100 4.24 6.25 4.27
N VAL A 101 4.85 7.41 4.14
CA VAL A 101 4.75 8.25 2.95
C VAL A 101 6.16 8.53 2.46
N LEU A 102 6.44 8.15 1.23
CA LEU A 102 7.76 8.29 0.62
C LEU A 102 7.69 9.15 -0.63
N ALA A 103 8.77 9.88 -0.89
CA ALA A 103 8.95 10.55 -2.17
C ALA A 103 9.29 9.53 -3.25
N TYR A 104 8.87 9.78 -4.48
CA TYR A 104 9.20 8.95 -5.63
C TYR A 104 10.70 8.68 -5.75
N ARG A 105 11.51 9.68 -5.46
CA ARG A 105 12.96 9.58 -5.54
C ARG A 105 13.51 8.48 -4.65
N LYS A 106 12.94 8.31 -3.47
CA LYS A 106 13.34 7.26 -2.54
C LYS A 106 13.08 5.87 -3.11
N LEU A 107 11.92 5.67 -3.72
CA LEU A 107 11.60 4.41 -4.38
C LEU A 107 12.44 4.17 -5.63
N PHE A 108 12.87 5.24 -6.29
CA PHE A 108 13.73 5.14 -7.46
C PHE A 108 15.10 4.56 -7.12
N ASP A 109 15.65 4.99 -5.97
CA ASP A 109 17.00 4.59 -5.57
C ASP A 109 17.05 3.19 -4.95
N ASP A 110 15.98 2.77 -4.25
CA ASP A 110 15.99 1.54 -3.47
C ASP A 110 14.58 0.95 -3.30
N GLY A 111 13.81 0.93 -4.37
CA GLY A 111 12.40 0.54 -4.34
C GLY A 111 12.12 -0.85 -3.75
N PRO A 112 12.72 -1.92 -4.30
CA PRO A 112 12.42 -3.26 -3.80
C PRO A 112 12.74 -3.46 -2.33
N ALA A 113 13.90 -3.01 -1.87
CA ALA A 113 14.29 -3.13 -0.47
C ALA A 113 13.40 -2.29 0.45
N THR A 114 13.02 -1.09 0.00
CA THR A 114 12.12 -0.22 0.76
C THR A 114 10.74 -0.86 0.93
N ILE A 115 10.19 -1.43 -0.12
CA ILE A 115 8.91 -2.14 -0.09
C ILE A 115 8.98 -3.34 0.86
N THR A 116 10.03 -4.12 0.77
CA THR A 116 10.25 -5.29 1.63
C THR A 116 10.30 -4.89 3.10
N ARG A 117 11.07 -3.83 3.43
CA ARG A 117 11.19 -3.35 4.82
C ARG A 117 9.86 -2.83 5.36
N TRP A 118 9.15 -2.04 4.55
CA TRP A 118 7.84 -1.51 4.96
C TRP A 118 6.86 -2.63 5.26
N LEU A 119 6.73 -3.59 4.35
CA LEU A 119 5.77 -4.68 4.50
C LEU A 119 6.09 -5.56 5.70
N ALA A 120 7.37 -5.84 5.93
CA ALA A 120 7.82 -6.61 7.09
C ALA A 120 7.52 -5.86 8.39
N ALA A 121 7.77 -4.55 8.45
CA ALA A 121 7.50 -3.73 9.63
C ALA A 121 5.99 -3.63 9.90
N ALA A 122 5.19 -3.47 8.88
CA ALA A 122 3.74 -3.39 9.00
C ALA A 122 3.15 -4.74 9.48
N SER A 123 3.67 -5.84 8.98
CA SER A 123 3.24 -7.18 9.39
C SER A 123 3.62 -7.47 10.85
N ALA A 124 4.82 -7.06 11.27
CA ALA A 124 5.28 -7.22 12.66
C ALA A 124 4.43 -6.37 13.62
N ALA A 125 4.13 -5.13 13.26
CA ALA A 125 3.30 -4.25 14.07
C ALA A 125 1.89 -4.81 14.29
N ARG A 126 1.35 -5.49 13.29
CA ARG A 126 0.04 -6.15 13.40
C ARG A 126 0.07 -7.39 14.25
N ALA A 127 1.13 -8.17 14.16
CA ALA A 127 1.31 -9.36 14.98
C ALA A 127 1.40 -9.02 16.48
N ASP A 128 1.94 -7.83 16.80
CA ASP A 128 2.06 -7.34 18.17
C ASP A 128 0.78 -6.68 18.70
N GLN A 129 -0.19 -6.42 17.84
CA GLN A 129 -1.48 -5.89 18.31
C GLN A 129 -2.27 -7.00 18.96
N PRO A 130 -2.77 -6.78 20.21
CA PRO A 130 -3.65 -7.75 20.81
C PRO A 130 -4.88 -7.94 19.94
N GLU A 131 -5.26 -9.18 19.73
CA GLU A 131 -6.51 -9.47 19.04
C GLU A 131 -7.64 -8.70 19.74
N PRO A 132 -8.55 -8.09 18.96
CA PRO A 132 -9.70 -7.47 19.56
C PRO A 132 -10.42 -8.55 20.36
N THR A 133 -10.42 -8.41 21.67
CA THR A 133 -11.24 -9.21 22.54
C THR A 133 -12.67 -8.99 22.11
N GLU A 134 -13.26 -9.98 21.50
CA GLU A 134 -14.70 -10.01 21.36
C GLU A 134 -15.30 -9.94 22.73
N THR A 135 -15.72 -8.76 23.13
CA THR A 135 -16.65 -8.64 24.22
C THR A 135 -17.96 -9.21 23.71
N SER A 136 -18.20 -10.44 24.10
CA SER A 136 -19.47 -11.07 23.86
C SER A 136 -20.56 -10.18 24.45
N PRO A 137 -21.49 -9.64 23.65
CA PRO A 137 -22.59 -8.89 24.22
C PRO A 137 -23.46 -9.85 25.01
N ARG A 138 -23.64 -9.50 26.25
CA ARG A 138 -24.64 -10.17 27.08
C ARG A 138 -26.03 -9.69 26.72
#